data_32875ca972170429154fb37bc4d3b486
#
_entry.id   32875ca972170429154fb37bc4d3b486
#
_cell.length_a   1.000
_cell.length_b   1.000
_cell.length_c   1.000
_cell.angle_alpha   90.00
_cell.angle_beta   90.00
_cell.angle_gamma   90.00
#
_symmetry.space_group_name_H-M   'P 1'
#
loop_
_entity.id
_entity.type
_entity.pdbx_description
1 polymer ?
#
loop_
_entity_poly.entity_id
_entity_poly.type
_entity_poly.pdbx_seq_one_letter_code
_entity_poly.pdbx_strand_id
1 'polypeptide(L)'
;MALLEVRSITRRFGGIVALDDVSFDVEAGQIAGLIGPNGAGKTTLFNVITRVYRPDSGQVVFDGSNLLKCAPHRVVKSGLARTFQNVELFSGMSVLDNVLVGTHAHSGWFAERKARNRAIESLEEVGAAEVASRPATGLPFGTLKRVELARALAAQPRLLLLDEPAGGLNHEEVEALGDLIRKIRKDHDLTILLVEHHMNLVMSVSDRVEVLDFGKTIASGTPQEVQRSPAVIEAYLGEVPESPSST
;
A
#
# COMPACT_ATOMS: atom_id res chain seq x y z
N MET A 1 -6.29 12.06 14.53
CA MET A 1 -7.62 12.08 13.82
C MET A 1 -7.49 11.19 12.60
N ALA A 2 -8.37 10.21 12.45
CA ALA A 2 -8.25 9.24 11.36
C ALA A 2 -8.29 9.93 9.99
N LEU A 3 -7.30 9.64 9.14
CA LEU A 3 -7.25 10.10 7.75
C LEU A 3 -8.01 9.14 6.83
N LEU A 4 -7.90 7.83 7.09
CA LEU A 4 -8.66 6.79 6.41
C LEU A 4 -9.51 6.03 7.43
N GLU A 5 -10.79 5.88 7.13
CA GLU A 5 -11.73 5.06 7.91
C GLU A 5 -12.37 4.02 7.00
N VAL A 6 -12.19 2.78 7.35
CA VAL A 6 -12.85 1.64 6.72
C VAL A 6 -13.93 1.16 7.68
N ARG A 7 -15.19 1.11 7.23
CA ARG A 7 -16.36 0.83 8.06
C ARG A 7 -17.20 -0.28 7.46
N SER A 8 -17.23 -1.44 8.13
CA SER A 8 -18.12 -2.58 7.82
C SER A 8 -18.09 -3.00 6.35
N ILE A 9 -16.89 -3.04 5.76
CA ILE A 9 -16.71 -3.41 4.36
C ILE A 9 -16.96 -4.90 4.17
N THR A 10 -17.96 -5.21 3.34
CA THR A 10 -18.23 -6.57 2.87
C THR A 10 -18.09 -6.62 1.36
N ARG A 11 -17.42 -7.65 0.84
CA ARG A 11 -17.29 -7.90 -0.60
C ARG A 11 -17.36 -9.39 -0.90
N ARG A 12 -18.23 -9.74 -1.85
CA ARG A 12 -18.44 -11.11 -2.32
C ARG A 12 -18.13 -11.24 -3.81
N PHE A 13 -17.63 -12.39 -4.20
CA PHE A 13 -17.43 -12.77 -5.59
C PHE A 13 -18.12 -14.12 -5.82
N GLY A 14 -19.30 -14.09 -6.43
CA GLY A 14 -20.16 -15.28 -6.50
C GLY A 14 -20.50 -15.82 -5.11
N GLY A 15 -20.13 -17.05 -4.81
CA GLY A 15 -20.34 -17.70 -3.49
C GLY A 15 -19.24 -17.43 -2.47
N ILE A 16 -18.15 -16.73 -2.83
CA ILE A 16 -17.00 -16.50 -1.95
C ILE A 16 -17.14 -15.13 -1.28
N VAL A 17 -17.06 -15.08 0.05
CA VAL A 17 -16.98 -13.85 0.83
C VAL A 17 -15.50 -13.49 0.97
N ALA A 18 -15.04 -12.48 0.21
CA ALA A 18 -13.65 -12.05 0.21
C ALA A 18 -13.36 -11.02 1.31
N LEU A 19 -14.36 -10.25 1.75
CA LEU A 19 -14.32 -9.35 2.90
C LEU A 19 -15.65 -9.48 3.65
N ASP A 20 -15.62 -9.59 4.97
CA ASP A 20 -16.77 -9.80 5.83
C ASP A 20 -16.69 -8.87 7.03
N ASP A 21 -17.38 -7.74 6.94
CA ASP A 21 -17.51 -6.71 7.99
C ASP A 21 -16.16 -6.10 8.45
N VAL A 22 -15.23 -5.87 7.51
CA VAL A 22 -13.91 -5.32 7.83
C VAL A 22 -14.01 -3.86 8.23
N SER A 23 -13.44 -3.52 9.39
CA SER A 23 -13.41 -2.15 9.92
C SER A 23 -12.07 -1.85 10.59
N PHE A 24 -11.43 -0.72 10.24
CA PHE A 24 -10.24 -0.18 10.89
C PHE A 24 -10.03 1.27 10.52
N ASP A 25 -9.11 1.93 11.22
CA ASP A 25 -8.71 3.32 11.01
C ASP A 25 -7.21 3.45 10.78
N VAL A 26 -6.82 4.45 9.98
CA VAL A 26 -5.44 4.88 9.82
C VAL A 26 -5.36 6.36 10.17
N GLU A 27 -4.59 6.68 11.21
CA GLU A 27 -4.38 8.06 11.65
C GLU A 27 -3.47 8.83 10.67
N ALA A 28 -3.64 10.16 10.61
CA ALA A 28 -2.76 11.01 9.81
C ALA A 28 -1.29 10.87 10.27
N GLY A 29 -0.36 10.74 9.32
CA GLY A 29 1.07 10.55 9.58
C GLY A 29 1.45 9.16 10.09
N GLN A 30 0.53 8.20 10.17
CA GLN A 30 0.76 6.83 10.63
C GLN A 30 1.23 5.93 9.47
N ILE A 31 2.11 4.96 9.80
CA ILE A 31 2.34 3.78 8.95
C ILE A 31 1.51 2.63 9.54
N ALA A 32 0.46 2.23 8.84
CA ALA A 32 -0.36 1.07 9.19
C ALA A 32 0.03 -0.12 8.31
N GLY A 33 0.37 -1.26 8.93
CA GLY A 33 0.56 -2.53 8.25
C GLY A 33 -0.76 -3.28 8.11
N LEU A 34 -1.01 -3.87 6.96
CA LEU A 34 -2.14 -4.80 6.73
C LEU A 34 -1.57 -6.15 6.33
N ILE A 35 -1.65 -7.12 7.23
CA ILE A 35 -1.07 -8.45 7.04
C ILE A 35 -2.15 -9.53 7.07
N GLY A 36 -1.75 -10.76 6.76
CA GLY A 36 -2.61 -11.93 6.77
C GLY A 36 -2.15 -12.99 5.78
N PRO A 37 -2.61 -14.23 5.89
CA PRO A 37 -2.29 -15.30 4.95
C PRO A 37 -2.68 -14.97 3.50
N ASN A 38 -2.23 -15.81 2.56
CA ASN A 38 -2.67 -15.72 1.17
C ASN A 38 -4.18 -16.00 1.09
N GLY A 39 -4.90 -15.15 0.36
CA GLY A 39 -6.37 -15.25 0.31
C GLY A 39 -7.12 -14.56 1.46
N ALA A 40 -6.45 -13.95 2.43
CA ALA A 40 -7.08 -13.26 3.55
C ALA A 40 -7.93 -12.03 3.15
N GLY A 41 -7.84 -11.54 1.90
CA GLY A 41 -8.65 -10.41 1.42
C GLY A 41 -7.89 -9.09 1.29
N LYS A 42 -6.59 -9.02 1.59
CA LYS A 42 -5.76 -7.79 1.58
C LYS A 42 -5.84 -7.02 0.26
N THR A 43 -5.55 -7.66 -0.86
CA THR A 43 -5.63 -7.06 -2.21
C THR A 43 -7.07 -6.65 -2.56
N THR A 44 -8.06 -7.44 -2.14
CA THR A 44 -9.48 -7.08 -2.32
C THR A 44 -9.82 -5.79 -1.58
N LEU A 45 -9.34 -5.64 -0.35
CA LEU A 45 -9.54 -4.42 0.44
C LEU A 45 -8.86 -3.21 -0.21
N PHE A 46 -7.61 -3.33 -0.68
CA PHE A 46 -6.95 -2.28 -1.44
C PHE A 46 -7.73 -1.88 -2.69
N ASN A 47 -8.27 -2.87 -3.42
CA ASN A 47 -9.11 -2.62 -4.60
C ASN A 47 -10.43 -1.92 -4.25
N VAL A 48 -10.99 -2.16 -3.06
CA VAL A 48 -12.17 -1.43 -2.56
C VAL A 48 -11.80 0.01 -2.20
N ILE A 49 -10.72 0.22 -1.45
CA ILE A 49 -10.25 1.56 -1.05
C ILE A 49 -9.96 2.42 -2.29
N THR A 50 -9.28 1.85 -3.29
CA THR A 50 -8.93 2.55 -4.54
C THR A 50 -10.05 2.58 -5.58
N ARG A 51 -11.26 2.09 -5.24
CA ARG A 51 -12.43 2.10 -6.12
C ARG A 51 -12.31 1.23 -7.39
N VAL A 52 -11.34 0.32 -7.44
CA VAL A 52 -11.27 -0.73 -8.48
C VAL A 52 -12.45 -1.69 -8.30
N TYR A 53 -12.77 -2.03 -7.04
CA TYR A 53 -13.97 -2.79 -6.71
C TYR A 53 -14.96 -1.91 -5.93
N ARG A 54 -16.25 -2.17 -6.14
CA ARG A 54 -17.31 -1.61 -5.32
C ARG A 54 -17.67 -2.63 -4.24
N PRO A 55 -17.68 -2.28 -2.95
CA PRO A 55 -18.12 -3.20 -1.91
C PRO A 55 -19.64 -3.45 -2.01
N ASP A 56 -20.10 -4.56 -1.46
CA ASP A 56 -21.51 -4.89 -1.38
C ASP A 56 -22.19 -4.11 -0.25
N SER A 57 -21.45 -3.84 0.86
CA SER A 57 -21.87 -2.99 1.97
C SER A 57 -20.69 -2.27 2.60
N GLY A 58 -21.00 -1.31 3.48
CA GLY A 58 -20.00 -0.52 4.21
C GLY A 58 -19.62 0.79 3.51
N GLN A 59 -18.61 1.46 4.05
CA GLN A 59 -18.11 2.72 3.51
C GLN A 59 -16.62 2.88 3.74
N VAL A 60 -15.97 3.65 2.87
CA VAL A 60 -14.57 4.09 3.00
C VAL A 60 -14.58 5.60 3.05
N VAL A 61 -14.15 6.16 4.18
CA VAL A 61 -14.05 7.60 4.37
C VAL A 61 -12.57 7.98 4.36
N PHE A 62 -12.22 8.94 3.53
CA PHE A 62 -10.89 9.51 3.42
C PHE A 62 -10.98 11.02 3.58
N ASP A 63 -10.27 11.56 4.56
CA ASP A 63 -10.30 12.99 4.89
C ASP A 63 -11.73 13.52 5.02
N GLY A 64 -12.57 12.82 5.76
CA GLY A 64 -13.99 13.15 5.98
C GLY A 64 -14.91 12.94 4.77
N SER A 65 -14.39 12.50 3.63
CA SER A 65 -15.17 12.30 2.41
C SER A 65 -15.34 10.81 2.07
N ASN A 66 -16.57 10.38 1.78
CA ASN A 66 -16.81 8.99 1.38
C ASN A 66 -16.29 8.72 -0.04
N LEU A 67 -15.21 7.96 -0.16
CA LEU A 67 -14.59 7.60 -1.43
C LEU A 67 -15.52 6.79 -2.34
N LEU A 68 -16.46 6.04 -1.78
CA LEU A 68 -17.38 5.21 -2.56
C LEU A 68 -18.35 6.03 -3.42
N LYS A 69 -18.51 7.31 -3.11
CA LYS A 69 -19.28 8.29 -3.91
C LYS A 69 -18.43 8.98 -4.99
N CYS A 70 -17.09 8.81 -4.94
CA CYS A 70 -16.16 9.39 -5.89
C CYS A 70 -16.02 8.49 -7.12
N ALA A 71 -15.82 9.06 -8.32
CA ALA A 71 -15.46 8.29 -9.50
C ALA A 71 -14.02 7.74 -9.36
N PRO A 72 -13.71 6.49 -9.82
CA PRO A 72 -12.38 5.89 -9.61
C PRO A 72 -11.21 6.76 -10.04
N HIS A 73 -11.29 7.43 -11.19
CA HIS A 73 -10.24 8.31 -11.71
C HIS A 73 -10.04 9.60 -10.87
N ARG A 74 -10.92 9.89 -9.93
CA ARG A 74 -10.80 11.05 -9.03
C ARG A 74 -10.15 10.69 -7.69
N VAL A 75 -9.97 9.41 -7.38
CA VAL A 75 -9.36 8.97 -6.12
C VAL A 75 -7.95 9.54 -5.95
N VAL A 76 -7.14 9.55 -7.01
CA VAL A 76 -5.80 10.13 -6.96
C VAL A 76 -5.85 11.65 -6.70
N LYS A 77 -6.86 12.35 -7.22
CA LYS A 77 -7.04 13.79 -7.00
C LYS A 77 -7.47 14.12 -5.56
N SER A 78 -8.03 13.17 -4.83
CA SER A 78 -8.32 13.35 -3.40
C SER A 78 -7.07 13.23 -2.51
N GLY A 79 -5.91 12.86 -3.07
CA GLY A 79 -4.66 12.71 -2.33
C GLY A 79 -4.35 11.28 -1.94
N LEU A 80 -4.90 10.27 -2.63
CA LEU A 80 -4.60 8.87 -2.42
C LEU A 80 -3.85 8.32 -3.63
N ALA A 81 -2.62 7.81 -3.41
CA ALA A 81 -1.86 7.10 -4.44
C ALA A 81 -1.63 5.65 -4.03
N ARG A 82 -1.36 4.78 -5.01
CA ARG A 82 -1.08 3.36 -4.81
C ARG A 82 0.06 2.90 -5.71
N THR A 83 0.94 2.05 -5.19
CA THR A 83 1.79 1.15 -5.98
C THR A 83 1.07 -0.17 -6.19
N PHE A 84 1.53 -0.96 -7.15
CA PHE A 84 0.93 -2.27 -7.46
C PHE A 84 1.91 -3.39 -7.15
N GLN A 85 1.40 -4.57 -6.83
CA GLN A 85 2.20 -5.76 -6.55
C GLN A 85 3.15 -6.08 -7.71
N ASN A 86 2.62 -6.08 -8.94
CA ASN A 86 3.42 -6.13 -10.15
C ASN A 86 3.77 -4.71 -10.58
N VAL A 87 5.02 -4.51 -10.99
CA VAL A 87 5.47 -3.20 -11.47
C VAL A 87 4.72 -2.82 -12.75
N GLU A 88 3.83 -1.83 -12.62
CA GLU A 88 2.97 -1.36 -13.72
C GLU A 88 3.58 -0.08 -14.35
N LEU A 89 4.80 -0.21 -14.90
CA LEU A 89 5.45 0.88 -15.66
C LEU A 89 5.20 0.72 -17.16
N PHE A 90 5.16 1.86 -17.84
CA PHE A 90 5.10 1.91 -19.30
C PHE A 90 6.48 1.58 -19.88
N SER A 91 6.67 0.37 -20.34
CA SER A 91 7.97 -0.16 -20.76
C SER A 91 8.62 0.64 -21.92
N GLY A 92 7.82 1.20 -22.83
CA GLY A 92 8.28 2.02 -23.96
C GLY A 92 8.58 3.47 -23.61
N MET A 93 8.33 3.91 -22.36
CA MET A 93 8.57 5.28 -21.91
C MET A 93 9.89 5.35 -21.12
N SER A 94 10.50 6.54 -21.07
CA SER A 94 11.61 6.77 -20.16
C SER A 94 11.17 6.68 -18.69
N VAL A 95 12.12 6.48 -17.78
CA VAL A 95 11.87 6.50 -16.33
C VAL A 95 11.22 7.83 -15.93
N LEU A 96 11.75 8.95 -16.41
CA LEU A 96 11.21 10.27 -16.12
C LEU A 96 9.77 10.43 -16.62
N ASP A 97 9.46 9.95 -17.84
CA ASP A 97 8.11 10.04 -18.39
C ASP A 97 7.12 9.18 -17.60
N ASN A 98 7.55 8.00 -17.11
CA ASN A 98 6.76 7.17 -16.20
C ASN A 98 6.40 7.93 -14.92
N VAL A 99 7.35 8.66 -14.33
CA VAL A 99 7.10 9.44 -13.10
C VAL A 99 6.26 10.69 -13.40
N LEU A 100 6.45 11.33 -14.55
CA LEU A 100 5.62 12.44 -15.01
C LEU A 100 4.13 12.10 -15.08
N VAL A 101 3.76 10.86 -15.42
CA VAL A 101 2.36 10.40 -15.38
C VAL A 101 1.72 10.64 -14.01
N GLY A 102 2.48 10.43 -12.92
CA GLY A 102 2.01 10.67 -11.55
C GLY A 102 1.63 12.12 -11.28
N THR A 103 2.30 13.06 -11.92
CA THR A 103 2.04 14.50 -11.73
C THR A 103 0.74 14.99 -12.37
N HIS A 104 0.18 14.26 -13.34
CA HIS A 104 -1.02 14.67 -14.08
C HIS A 104 -2.28 14.78 -13.19
N ALA A 105 -2.28 14.15 -12.04
CA ALA A 105 -3.38 14.29 -11.08
C ALA A 105 -3.65 15.74 -10.67
N HIS A 106 -2.58 16.54 -10.57
CA HIS A 106 -2.60 17.92 -10.06
C HIS A 106 -2.11 18.97 -11.06
N SER A 107 -1.58 18.56 -12.22
CA SER A 107 -1.04 19.49 -13.22
C SER A 107 -2.12 19.94 -14.19
N GLY A 108 -2.37 21.27 -14.25
CA GLY A 108 -3.05 21.87 -15.38
C GLY A 108 -2.08 21.97 -16.58
N TRP A 109 -2.62 22.16 -17.78
CA TRP A 109 -1.89 22.22 -19.06
C TRP A 109 -0.67 23.17 -19.08
N PHE A 110 -0.60 24.16 -18.20
CA PHE A 110 0.48 25.16 -18.13
C PHE A 110 1.56 24.88 -17.07
N ALA A 111 1.56 23.73 -16.42
CA ALA A 111 2.44 23.43 -15.28
C ALA A 111 3.57 22.44 -15.64
N GLU A 112 3.92 22.26 -16.93
CA GLU A 112 4.89 21.26 -17.40
C GLU A 112 6.25 21.35 -16.69
N ARG A 113 6.79 22.55 -16.54
CA ARG A 113 8.07 22.77 -15.82
C ARG A 113 7.98 22.32 -14.35
N LYS A 114 6.87 22.65 -13.66
CA LYS A 114 6.65 22.23 -12.27
C LYS A 114 6.50 20.72 -12.17
N ALA A 115 5.74 20.11 -13.09
CA ALA A 115 5.56 18.68 -13.15
C ALA A 115 6.90 17.94 -13.36
N ARG A 116 7.73 18.44 -14.28
CA ARG A 116 9.05 17.87 -14.55
C ARG A 116 9.99 17.98 -13.34
N ASN A 117 10.07 19.14 -12.69
CA ASN A 117 10.88 19.31 -11.49
C ASN A 117 10.43 18.32 -10.39
N ARG A 118 9.14 18.21 -10.13
CA ARG A 118 8.58 17.27 -9.15
C ARG A 118 8.92 15.82 -9.49
N ALA A 119 8.84 15.43 -10.76
CA ALA A 119 9.21 14.08 -11.19
C ALA A 119 10.70 13.80 -10.94
N ILE A 120 11.57 14.78 -11.19
CA ILE A 120 13.02 14.67 -10.91
C ILE A 120 13.26 14.57 -9.40
N GLU A 121 12.67 15.46 -8.61
CA GLU A 121 12.76 15.43 -7.13
C GLU A 121 12.32 14.07 -6.56
N SER A 122 11.20 13.53 -7.06
CA SER A 122 10.74 12.19 -6.64
C SER A 122 11.71 11.07 -7.04
N LEU A 123 12.37 11.18 -8.18
CA LEU A 123 13.41 10.22 -8.60
C LEU A 123 14.68 10.33 -7.74
N GLU A 124 15.10 11.53 -7.39
CA GLU A 124 16.22 11.78 -6.49
C GLU A 124 15.95 11.18 -5.12
N GLU A 125 14.75 11.37 -4.61
CA GLU A 125 14.34 10.88 -3.30
C GLU A 125 14.39 9.36 -3.17
N VAL A 126 13.99 8.64 -4.20
CA VAL A 126 14.04 7.16 -4.22
C VAL A 126 15.40 6.61 -4.72
N GLY A 127 16.37 7.48 -5.05
CA GLY A 127 17.68 7.10 -5.54
C GLY A 127 17.65 6.47 -6.94
N ALA A 128 16.80 7.00 -7.86
CA ALA A 128 16.68 6.54 -9.24
C ALA A 128 16.91 7.65 -10.29
N ALA A 129 17.43 8.81 -9.88
CA ALA A 129 17.62 9.96 -10.78
C ALA A 129 18.61 9.69 -11.92
N GLU A 130 19.65 8.90 -11.69
CA GLU A 130 20.69 8.57 -12.68
C GLU A 130 20.16 7.80 -13.89
N VAL A 131 19.03 7.10 -13.74
CA VAL A 131 18.39 6.36 -14.82
C VAL A 131 17.20 7.12 -15.45
N ALA A 132 16.97 8.39 -15.09
CA ALA A 132 15.80 9.17 -15.51
C ALA A 132 15.56 9.20 -17.03
N SER A 133 16.61 9.28 -17.84
CA SER A 133 16.53 9.31 -19.31
C SER A 133 16.48 7.92 -19.97
N ARG A 134 16.70 6.84 -19.19
CA ARG A 134 16.69 5.48 -19.73
C ARG A 134 15.26 4.98 -19.92
N PRO A 135 14.99 4.10 -20.89
CA PRO A 135 13.73 3.38 -20.97
C PRO A 135 13.58 2.49 -19.71
N ALA A 136 12.34 2.30 -19.28
CA ALA A 136 12.05 1.42 -18.13
C ALA A 136 12.42 -0.04 -18.41
N THR A 137 12.40 -0.45 -19.69
CA THR A 137 12.77 -1.80 -20.11
C THR A 137 14.24 -2.11 -19.79
N GLY A 138 14.49 -3.30 -19.20
CA GLY A 138 15.84 -3.80 -18.94
C GLY A 138 16.53 -3.22 -17.70
N LEU A 139 15.82 -2.45 -16.89
CA LEU A 139 16.30 -2.03 -15.58
C LEU A 139 16.17 -3.17 -14.54
N PRO A 140 17.07 -3.23 -13.54
CA PRO A 140 16.93 -4.14 -12.41
C PRO A 140 15.56 -3.99 -11.72
N PHE A 141 15.01 -5.09 -11.21
CA PHE A 141 13.69 -5.11 -10.62
C PHE A 141 13.54 -4.13 -9.43
N GLY A 142 14.55 -4.08 -8.54
CA GLY A 142 14.58 -3.12 -7.43
C GLY A 142 14.56 -1.65 -7.90
N THR A 143 15.21 -1.33 -9.03
CA THR A 143 15.15 -0.01 -9.64
C THR A 143 13.74 0.29 -10.16
N LEU A 144 13.09 -0.67 -10.81
CA LEU A 144 11.70 -0.50 -11.28
C LEU A 144 10.72 -0.25 -10.14
N LYS A 145 10.86 -0.95 -9.00
CA LYS A 145 10.08 -0.69 -7.77
C LYS A 145 10.29 0.73 -7.23
N ARG A 146 11.53 1.23 -7.24
CA ARG A 146 11.84 2.62 -6.86
C ARG A 146 11.18 3.63 -7.81
N VAL A 147 11.21 3.39 -9.12
CA VAL A 147 10.54 4.25 -10.11
C VAL A 147 9.02 4.27 -9.93
N GLU A 148 8.43 3.14 -9.63
CA GLU A 148 6.99 3.05 -9.31
C GLU A 148 6.63 3.85 -8.05
N LEU A 149 7.47 3.76 -7.00
CA LEU A 149 7.31 4.58 -5.79
C LEU A 149 7.47 6.07 -6.11
N ALA A 150 8.47 6.47 -6.90
CA ALA A 150 8.64 7.86 -7.36
C ALA A 150 7.41 8.38 -8.11
N ARG A 151 6.82 7.57 -8.98
CA ARG A 151 5.57 7.91 -9.69
C ARG A 151 4.42 8.16 -8.72
N ALA A 152 4.30 7.35 -7.68
CA ALA A 152 3.27 7.54 -6.66
C ALA A 152 3.52 8.80 -5.82
N LEU A 153 4.77 9.09 -5.43
CA LEU A 153 5.16 10.31 -4.70
C LEU A 153 4.96 11.58 -5.53
N ALA A 154 5.23 11.53 -6.84
CA ALA A 154 5.02 12.66 -7.75
C ALA A 154 3.55 13.12 -7.80
N ALA A 155 2.60 12.27 -7.45
CA ALA A 155 1.20 12.62 -7.27
C ALA A 155 0.92 13.42 -5.98
N GLN A 156 1.92 13.67 -5.12
CA GLN A 156 1.81 14.34 -3.82
C GLN A 156 0.65 13.81 -2.97
N PRO A 157 0.65 12.51 -2.67
CA PRO A 157 -0.44 11.92 -1.89
C PRO A 157 -0.39 12.36 -0.42
N ARG A 158 -1.53 12.32 0.25
CA ARG A 158 -1.64 12.37 1.72
C ARG A 158 -1.71 10.95 2.30
N LEU A 159 -2.20 10.00 1.50
CA LEU A 159 -2.21 8.57 1.80
C LEU A 159 -1.57 7.80 0.67
N LEU A 160 -0.53 7.03 0.98
CA LEU A 160 0.15 6.14 0.06
C LEU A 160 -0.17 4.68 0.43
N LEU A 161 -0.76 3.95 -0.53
CA LEU A 161 -0.98 2.52 -0.40
C LEU A 161 0.18 1.79 -1.08
N LEU A 162 0.91 1.00 -0.30
CA LEU A 162 2.02 0.16 -0.77
C LEU A 162 1.56 -1.31 -0.81
N ASP A 163 1.50 -1.88 -2.00
CA ASP A 163 1.03 -3.24 -2.24
C ASP A 163 2.22 -4.17 -2.51
N GLU A 164 2.65 -4.91 -1.50
CA GLU A 164 3.79 -5.83 -1.50
C GLU A 164 5.07 -5.21 -2.13
N PRO A 165 5.51 -4.05 -1.63
CA PRO A 165 6.65 -3.35 -2.23
C PRO A 165 7.98 -4.12 -2.11
N ALA A 166 8.12 -5.03 -1.13
CA ALA A 166 9.31 -5.85 -0.93
C ALA A 166 9.33 -7.12 -1.79
N GLY A 167 8.23 -7.43 -2.49
CA GLY A 167 8.17 -8.63 -3.33
C GLY A 167 9.30 -8.67 -4.36
N GLY A 168 10.10 -9.75 -4.37
CA GLY A 168 11.21 -9.96 -5.30
C GLY A 168 12.52 -9.22 -4.95
N LEU A 169 12.59 -8.53 -3.82
CA LEU A 169 13.79 -7.89 -3.30
C LEU A 169 14.61 -8.86 -2.42
N ASN A 170 15.94 -8.69 -2.41
CA ASN A 170 16.81 -9.39 -1.47
C ASN A 170 16.78 -8.72 -0.08
N HIS A 171 17.44 -9.32 0.91
CA HIS A 171 17.39 -8.86 2.30
C HIS A 171 17.90 -7.42 2.48
N GLU A 172 19.02 -7.06 1.87
CA GLU A 172 19.59 -5.70 1.93
C GLU A 172 18.66 -4.66 1.28
N GLU A 173 18.05 -5.03 0.14
CA GLU A 173 17.08 -4.18 -0.54
C GLU A 173 15.80 -3.97 0.30
N VAL A 174 15.35 -4.98 1.04
CA VAL A 174 14.20 -4.88 1.95
C VAL A 174 14.51 -3.94 3.12
N GLU A 175 15.70 -4.02 3.71
CA GLU A 175 16.12 -3.09 4.77
C GLU A 175 16.20 -1.65 4.24
N ALA A 176 16.83 -1.44 3.08
CA ALA A 176 16.91 -0.14 2.43
C ALA A 176 15.52 0.42 2.07
N LEU A 177 14.57 -0.43 1.67
CA LEU A 177 13.19 -0.06 1.45
C LEU A 177 12.51 0.41 2.76
N GLY A 178 12.74 -0.29 3.86
CA GLY A 178 12.23 0.10 5.18
C GLY A 178 12.72 1.50 5.60
N ASP A 179 14.01 1.78 5.41
CA ASP A 179 14.59 3.11 5.65
C ASP A 179 13.96 4.18 4.76
N LEU A 180 13.78 3.87 3.48
CA LEU A 180 13.14 4.77 2.53
C LEU A 180 11.68 5.06 2.92
N ILE A 181 10.90 4.04 3.31
CA ILE A 181 9.51 4.22 3.77
C ILE A 181 9.45 5.15 4.97
N ARG A 182 10.33 4.96 5.98
CA ARG A 182 10.40 5.84 7.15
C ARG A 182 10.79 7.27 6.78
N LYS A 183 11.74 7.42 5.85
CA LYS A 183 12.20 8.72 5.37
C LYS A 183 11.08 9.48 4.66
N ILE A 184 10.44 8.88 3.64
CA ILE A 184 9.37 9.56 2.88
C ILE A 184 8.17 9.91 3.75
N ARG A 185 7.79 9.03 4.71
CA ARG A 185 6.75 9.34 5.70
C ARG A 185 7.06 10.65 6.44
N LYS A 186 8.30 10.78 6.95
CA LYS A 186 8.74 11.93 7.74
C LYS A 186 8.85 13.20 6.88
N ASP A 187 9.45 13.09 5.70
CA ASP A 187 9.78 14.24 4.86
C ASP A 187 8.52 14.86 4.23
N HIS A 188 7.46 14.07 4.02
CA HIS A 188 6.19 14.53 3.41
C HIS A 188 5.01 14.56 4.38
N ASP A 189 5.20 14.27 5.68
CA ASP A 189 4.09 14.06 6.64
C ASP A 189 3.04 13.06 6.10
N LEU A 190 3.54 11.99 5.49
CA LEU A 190 2.76 11.05 4.71
C LEU A 190 2.13 9.98 5.58
N THR A 191 0.86 9.68 5.34
CA THR A 191 0.21 8.48 5.88
C THR A 191 0.43 7.32 4.94
N ILE A 192 0.75 6.14 5.46
CA ILE A 192 1.05 4.95 4.64
C ILE A 192 0.21 3.78 5.12
N LEU A 193 -0.44 3.09 4.18
CA LEU A 193 -1.03 1.77 4.42
C LEU A 193 -0.26 0.75 3.59
N LEU A 194 0.43 -0.17 4.29
CA LEU A 194 1.36 -1.14 3.73
C LEU A 194 0.77 -2.55 3.78
N VAL A 195 0.54 -3.17 2.63
CA VAL A 195 0.28 -4.62 2.55
C VAL A 195 1.60 -5.33 2.31
N GLU A 196 1.95 -6.29 3.15
CA GLU A 196 3.18 -7.05 3.06
C GLU A 196 3.04 -8.44 3.69
N HIS A 197 3.88 -9.36 3.23
CA HIS A 197 4.08 -10.68 3.82
C HIS A 197 5.49 -10.82 4.45
N HIS A 198 6.39 -9.87 4.21
CA HIS A 198 7.70 -9.77 4.88
C HIS A 198 7.53 -9.21 6.30
N MET A 199 7.30 -10.10 7.28
CA MET A 199 7.02 -9.72 8.67
C MET A 199 8.07 -8.75 9.26
N ASN A 200 9.37 -8.99 9.00
CA ASN A 200 10.43 -8.14 9.51
C ASN A 200 10.28 -6.68 9.03
N LEU A 201 9.92 -6.48 7.76
CA LEU A 201 9.67 -5.13 7.23
C LEU A 201 8.48 -4.50 7.94
N VAL A 202 7.31 -5.18 7.95
CA VAL A 202 6.09 -4.67 8.58
C VAL A 202 6.34 -4.27 10.03
N MET A 203 6.95 -5.18 10.82
CA MET A 203 7.18 -4.95 12.24
C MET A 203 8.21 -3.85 12.51
N SER A 204 9.12 -3.57 11.57
CA SER A 204 10.13 -2.53 11.72
C SER A 204 9.64 -1.13 11.35
N VAL A 205 8.64 -1.01 10.45
CA VAL A 205 8.22 0.30 9.94
C VAL A 205 6.84 0.74 10.42
N SER A 206 5.96 -0.20 10.83
CA SER A 206 4.58 0.11 11.16
C SER A 206 4.41 0.61 12.59
N ASP A 207 3.56 1.63 12.76
CA ASP A 207 3.10 2.10 14.08
C ASP A 207 1.96 1.21 14.61
N ARG A 208 1.13 0.68 13.68
CA ARG A 208 -0.01 -0.20 13.96
C ARG A 208 -0.14 -1.25 12.87
N VAL A 209 -0.65 -2.42 13.23
CA VAL A 209 -0.85 -3.55 12.30
C VAL A 209 -2.27 -4.07 12.44
N GLU A 210 -2.93 -4.22 11.30
CA GLU A 210 -4.23 -4.88 11.14
C GLU A 210 -4.00 -6.26 10.52
N VAL A 211 -4.61 -7.28 11.09
CA VAL A 211 -4.48 -8.66 10.62
C VAL A 211 -5.80 -9.15 10.05
N LEU A 212 -5.77 -9.52 8.78
CA LEU A 212 -6.90 -10.16 8.12
C LEU A 212 -6.69 -11.67 8.04
N ASP A 213 -7.78 -12.41 8.23
CA ASP A 213 -7.87 -13.82 7.90
C ASP A 213 -9.28 -14.15 7.39
N PHE A 214 -9.37 -14.89 6.28
CA PHE A 214 -10.62 -15.22 5.59
C PHE A 214 -11.61 -14.04 5.47
N GLY A 215 -11.08 -12.85 5.14
CA GLY A 215 -11.88 -11.63 4.95
C GLY A 215 -12.31 -10.92 6.22
N LYS A 216 -11.86 -11.34 7.41
CA LYS A 216 -12.19 -10.73 8.71
C LYS A 216 -10.95 -10.16 9.38
N THR A 217 -11.13 -9.10 10.17
CA THR A 217 -10.09 -8.63 11.07
C THR A 217 -10.02 -9.55 12.29
N ILE A 218 -8.88 -10.22 12.50
CA ILE A 218 -8.66 -11.12 13.65
C ILE A 218 -7.82 -10.51 14.75
N ALA A 219 -7.02 -9.47 14.43
CA ALA A 219 -6.23 -8.72 15.41
C ALA A 219 -5.93 -7.33 14.89
N SER A 220 -5.73 -6.39 15.82
CA SER A 220 -5.35 -5.00 15.55
C SER A 220 -4.57 -4.47 16.75
N GLY A 221 -3.41 -3.85 16.53
CA GLY A 221 -2.58 -3.35 17.61
C GLY A 221 -1.21 -2.87 17.15
N THR A 222 -0.33 -2.62 18.10
CA THR A 222 1.10 -2.39 17.84
C THR A 222 1.75 -3.66 17.26
N PRO A 223 2.89 -3.56 16.55
CA PRO A 223 3.61 -4.73 16.07
C PRO A 223 3.86 -5.78 17.16
N GLN A 224 4.22 -5.34 18.37
CA GLN A 224 4.50 -6.23 19.50
C GLN A 224 3.24 -6.96 20.02
N GLU A 225 2.10 -6.28 20.06
CA GLU A 225 0.82 -6.88 20.46
C GLU A 225 0.37 -7.93 19.44
N VAL A 226 0.46 -7.61 18.17
CA VAL A 226 0.06 -8.51 17.08
C VAL A 226 0.93 -9.76 17.03
N GLN A 227 2.25 -9.65 17.22
CA GLN A 227 3.16 -10.81 17.26
C GLN A 227 2.84 -11.80 18.40
N ARG A 228 2.23 -11.32 19.48
CA ARG A 228 1.87 -12.15 20.65
C ARG A 228 0.43 -12.64 20.62
N SER A 229 -0.36 -12.24 19.64
CA SER A 229 -1.76 -12.61 19.53
C SER A 229 -1.90 -14.10 19.17
N PRO A 230 -2.59 -14.92 20.01
CA PRO A 230 -2.82 -16.33 19.70
C PRO A 230 -3.55 -16.54 18.37
N ALA A 231 -4.54 -15.69 18.06
CA ALA A 231 -5.28 -15.75 16.80
C ALA A 231 -4.38 -15.51 15.57
N VAL A 232 -3.38 -14.63 15.69
CA VAL A 232 -2.42 -14.38 14.62
C VAL A 232 -1.47 -15.56 14.44
N ILE A 233 -0.97 -16.11 15.56
CA ILE A 233 -0.09 -17.29 15.53
C ILE A 233 -0.80 -18.47 14.87
N GLU A 234 -2.05 -18.75 15.25
CA GLU A 234 -2.88 -19.79 14.67
C GLU A 234 -3.11 -19.61 13.16
N ALA A 235 -3.46 -18.39 12.73
CA ALA A 235 -3.70 -18.07 11.32
C ALA A 235 -2.47 -18.27 10.43
N TYR A 236 -1.26 -18.09 10.96
CA TYR A 236 0.00 -18.26 10.20
C TYR A 236 0.62 -19.65 10.31
N LEU A 237 0.42 -20.36 11.42
CA LEU A 237 0.99 -21.71 11.63
C LEU A 237 0.03 -22.83 11.26
N GLY A 238 -1.27 -22.53 11.08
CA GLY A 238 -2.34 -23.52 11.01
C GLY A 238 -2.64 -24.16 12.38
N GLU A 239 -3.72 -24.90 12.49
CA GLU A 239 -4.03 -25.66 13.68
C GLU A 239 -2.85 -26.58 14.00
N VAL A 240 -2.24 -26.40 15.17
CA VAL A 240 -1.30 -27.40 15.72
C VAL A 240 -2.10 -28.68 15.87
N PRO A 241 -1.72 -29.82 15.24
CA PRO A 241 -2.43 -31.05 15.42
C PRO A 241 -2.48 -31.36 16.94
N GLU A 242 -3.67 -31.51 17.50
CA GLU A 242 -3.82 -31.97 18.88
C GLU A 242 -2.93 -33.19 19.07
N SER A 243 -2.00 -33.10 20.01
CA SER A 243 -1.17 -34.25 20.42
C SER A 243 -2.12 -35.37 20.79
N PRO A 244 -1.96 -36.60 20.25
CA PRO A 244 -2.83 -37.72 20.59
C PRO A 244 -2.77 -37.90 22.11
N SER A 245 -3.92 -37.70 22.75
CA SER A 245 -4.12 -38.00 24.17
C SER A 245 -3.66 -39.42 24.42
N SER A 246 -2.56 -39.56 25.15
CA SER A 246 -2.06 -40.85 25.68
C SER A 246 -3.12 -41.45 26.55
N THR A 247 -3.73 -42.48 26.02
CA THR A 247 -4.54 -43.46 26.78
C THR A 247 -3.62 -44.54 27.32
#